data_06a4e835840dfab0d73da19bc761b5b1
#
_entry.id   06a4e835840dfab0d73da19bc761b5b1
#
_cell.length_a   1.000
_cell.length_b   1.000
_cell.length_c   1.000
_cell.angle_alpha   90.00
_cell.angle_beta   90.00
_cell.angle_gamma   90.00
#
_symmetry.space_group_name_H-M   'P 1'
#
loop_
_entity.id
_entity.type
_entity.pdbx_description
1 polymer ?
#
loop_
_entity_poly.entity_id
_entity_poly.type
_entity_poly.pdbx_seq_one_letter_code
_entity_poly.pdbx_strand_id
1 'polypeptide(L)'
;MGNKLIYYLTYQDFPAQTANSQQTVSTCKYFVRNKYRVVLFFPLRSNNSSEDLNLLKKQYEFSDENFDVVGIVHKTKFEGSNTFKKVRYLISHILWSYQAVKKVTGEFENPLTFFTRSDWVFYFLSKRNIPVVYECHKLTKIRKKLIKLSIKKSFSKIIFMNEALKHDTNLAPKFSDKTLVQTAGYDEDFFYSSNTKISKQVIYSGSLERLGASRNLDFIIDSFADKRLSSFTLKVYGGTKKQIDQLNKKYKHLKNISLNEHISKKNLALELANSEIGILASSNDDFSKFHTNPLKYYEYSASGLKIVATDFPAHRNLNQHKNISYFRDQDNESFINAIITSNKNVEEIQIGYLETMDSRVKNIINFIT
;
A
#
# COMPACT_ATOMS: atom_id res chain seq x y z
N MET A 1 31.23 -3.49 -15.05
CA MET A 1 29.92 -3.75 -14.40
C MET A 1 29.13 -2.46 -14.46
N GLY A 2 27.87 -2.48 -14.96
CA GLY A 2 27.02 -1.28 -15.05
C GLY A 2 26.71 -0.69 -13.67
N ASN A 3 26.42 0.61 -13.62
CA ASN A 3 26.00 1.31 -12.40
C ASN A 3 24.71 0.67 -11.86
N LYS A 4 24.74 0.13 -10.63
CA LYS A 4 23.61 -0.52 -9.96
C LYS A 4 23.05 0.32 -8.81
N LEU A 5 23.21 1.64 -8.87
CA LEU A 5 22.73 2.57 -7.85
C LEU A 5 21.32 3.08 -8.20
N ILE A 6 20.40 2.96 -7.26
CA ILE A 6 19.03 3.49 -7.35
C ILE A 6 18.82 4.51 -6.26
N TYR A 7 18.33 5.69 -6.62
CA TYR A 7 17.88 6.71 -5.67
C TYR A 7 16.37 6.68 -5.55
N TYR A 8 15.87 6.34 -4.37
CA TYR A 8 14.44 6.37 -4.07
C TYR A 8 14.08 7.70 -3.39
N LEU A 9 13.44 8.61 -4.11
CA LEU A 9 12.99 9.90 -3.58
C LEU A 9 11.48 9.86 -3.29
N THR A 10 11.07 10.16 -2.07
CA THR A 10 9.65 10.17 -1.69
C THR A 10 9.30 11.32 -0.76
N TYR A 11 8.08 11.87 -0.92
CA TYR A 11 7.54 12.89 -0.02
C TYR A 11 6.76 12.24 1.13
N GLN A 12 7.44 11.41 1.89
CA GLN A 12 6.91 10.67 3.04
C GLN A 12 7.92 10.69 4.16
N ASP A 13 7.47 10.91 5.39
CA ASP A 13 8.35 10.84 6.56
C ASP A 13 8.67 9.39 6.95
N PHE A 14 9.85 9.16 7.52
CA PHE A 14 10.28 7.86 8.03
C PHE A 14 10.88 7.99 9.43
N PRO A 15 10.55 7.02 10.33
CA PRO A 15 9.60 5.93 10.14
C PRO A 15 8.14 6.39 10.17
N ALA A 16 7.22 5.62 9.54
CA ALA A 16 5.79 5.89 9.58
C ALA A 16 4.98 4.59 9.51
N GLN A 17 3.82 4.57 10.17
CA GLN A 17 2.92 3.40 10.20
C GLN A 17 1.87 3.46 9.07
N THR A 18 2.30 3.65 7.83
CA THR A 18 1.41 3.74 6.66
C THR A 18 1.72 2.63 5.65
N ALA A 19 0.72 2.18 4.91
CA ALA A 19 0.92 1.24 3.81
C ALA A 19 1.91 1.78 2.77
N ASN A 20 1.94 3.11 2.57
CA ASN A 20 2.90 3.76 1.68
C ASN A 20 4.34 3.59 2.16
N SER A 21 4.61 3.83 3.45
CA SER A 21 5.96 3.69 4.01
C SER A 21 6.41 2.22 4.02
N GLN A 22 5.53 1.30 4.38
CA GLN A 22 5.80 -0.13 4.34
C GLN A 22 6.19 -0.58 2.93
N GLN A 23 5.42 -0.21 1.93
CA GLN A 23 5.72 -0.57 0.53
C GLN A 23 7.00 0.09 0.02
N THR A 24 7.31 1.32 0.42
CA THR A 24 8.56 2.00 0.06
C THR A 24 9.76 1.26 0.62
N VAL A 25 9.77 0.98 1.93
CA VAL A 25 10.87 0.24 2.58
C VAL A 25 10.99 -1.17 2.02
N SER A 26 9.88 -1.88 1.82
CA SER A 26 9.89 -3.19 1.19
C SER A 26 10.48 -3.14 -0.23
N THR A 27 10.14 -2.13 -1.03
CA THR A 27 10.74 -1.96 -2.37
C THR A 27 12.26 -1.73 -2.29
N CYS A 28 12.74 -0.88 -1.36
CA CYS A 28 14.18 -0.68 -1.12
C CYS A 28 14.87 -1.99 -0.72
N LYS A 29 14.28 -2.73 0.23
CA LYS A 29 14.76 -4.05 0.68
C LYS A 29 14.97 -5.01 -0.49
N TYR A 30 13.98 -5.14 -1.36
CA TYR A 30 14.05 -6.06 -2.49
C TYR A 30 14.94 -5.59 -3.63
N PHE A 31 15.15 -4.29 -3.83
CA PHE A 31 16.24 -3.80 -4.70
C PHE A 31 17.60 -4.23 -4.17
N VAL A 32 17.85 -4.12 -2.87
CA VAL A 32 19.10 -4.58 -2.24
C VAL A 32 19.30 -6.10 -2.41
N ARG A 33 18.26 -6.90 -2.20
CA ARG A 33 18.30 -8.36 -2.46
C ARG A 33 18.69 -8.69 -3.90
N ASN A 34 18.25 -7.89 -4.84
CA ASN A 34 18.59 -8.01 -6.25
C ASN A 34 19.92 -7.32 -6.62
N LYS A 35 20.78 -7.07 -5.61
CA LYS A 35 22.16 -6.58 -5.78
C LYS A 35 22.26 -5.14 -6.31
N TYR A 36 21.26 -4.30 -6.03
CA TYR A 36 21.30 -2.86 -6.25
C TYR A 36 21.69 -2.14 -4.96
N ARG A 37 22.54 -1.13 -5.07
CA ARG A 37 22.76 -0.17 -4.01
C ARG A 37 21.58 0.82 -4.02
N VAL A 38 21.03 1.12 -2.86
CA VAL A 38 19.85 1.98 -2.72
C VAL A 38 20.14 3.11 -1.76
N VAL A 39 19.71 4.32 -2.10
CA VAL A 39 19.67 5.46 -1.18
C VAL A 39 18.22 5.96 -1.12
N LEU A 40 17.62 5.93 0.07
CA LEU A 40 16.28 6.44 0.33
C LEU A 40 16.34 7.91 0.79
N PHE A 41 15.83 8.81 -0.04
CA PHE A 41 15.72 10.24 0.27
C PHE A 41 14.29 10.61 0.66
N PHE A 42 14.13 11.35 1.75
CA PHE A 42 12.82 11.75 2.26
C PHE A 42 12.88 13.11 2.99
N PRO A 43 11.73 13.78 3.25
CA PRO A 43 11.71 15.00 4.02
C PRO A 43 12.01 14.74 5.49
N LEU A 44 13.12 15.31 5.99
CA LEU A 44 13.45 15.29 7.40
C LEU A 44 12.70 16.42 8.11
N ARG A 45 11.69 16.05 8.89
CA ARG A 45 10.90 16.97 9.72
C ARG A 45 11.22 16.74 11.19
N SER A 46 11.29 17.82 11.96
CA SER A 46 11.62 17.77 13.40
C SER A 46 10.73 16.77 14.15
N ASN A 47 11.31 16.02 15.06
CA ASN A 47 10.77 15.16 16.11
C ASN A 47 10.22 13.78 15.72
N ASN A 48 9.86 13.52 14.45
CA ASN A 48 9.24 12.25 14.04
C ASN A 48 9.94 11.55 12.88
N SER A 49 10.98 12.16 12.32
CA SER A 49 11.73 11.58 11.20
C SER A 49 13.16 11.26 11.64
N SER A 50 13.70 10.14 11.18
CA SER A 50 15.06 9.69 11.52
C SER A 50 15.76 9.12 10.28
N GLU A 51 17.07 9.40 10.17
CA GLU A 51 17.98 8.83 9.17
C GLU A 51 18.61 7.51 9.67
N ASP A 52 18.22 7.05 10.86
CA ASP A 52 18.74 5.81 11.44
C ASP A 52 18.10 4.58 10.77
N LEU A 53 18.90 3.86 10.00
CA LEU A 53 18.48 2.61 9.37
C LEU A 53 18.09 1.55 10.40
N ASN A 54 18.70 1.50 11.58
CA ASN A 54 18.36 0.52 12.60
C ASN A 54 16.95 0.76 13.15
N LEU A 55 16.55 2.03 13.26
CA LEU A 55 15.19 2.38 13.63
C LEU A 55 14.18 1.92 12.56
N LEU A 56 14.52 2.07 11.27
CA LEU A 56 13.70 1.56 10.18
C LEU A 56 13.65 0.03 10.22
N LYS A 57 14.78 -0.65 10.40
CA LYS A 57 14.85 -2.11 10.53
C LYS A 57 13.92 -2.62 11.64
N LYS A 58 13.96 -1.99 12.80
CA LYS A 58 13.09 -2.33 13.93
C LYS A 58 11.62 -2.08 13.61
N GLN A 59 11.29 -0.93 13.01
CA GLN A 59 9.91 -0.54 12.71
C GLN A 59 9.25 -1.41 11.62
N TYR A 60 10.03 -1.80 10.60
CA TYR A 60 9.54 -2.57 9.46
C TYR A 60 9.95 -4.05 9.50
N GLU A 61 10.56 -4.48 10.59
CA GLU A 61 10.90 -5.88 10.91
C GLU A 61 11.75 -6.58 9.82
N PHE A 62 12.88 -5.96 9.45
CA PHE A 62 13.89 -6.60 8.58
C PHE A 62 15.30 -6.46 9.18
N SER A 63 16.26 -7.33 8.79
CA SER A 63 17.60 -7.36 9.40
C SER A 63 18.73 -7.28 8.39
N ASP A 64 18.62 -7.98 7.28
CA ASP A 64 19.78 -8.32 6.46
C ASP A 64 20.12 -7.27 5.41
N GLU A 65 19.10 -6.54 4.94
CA GLU A 65 19.29 -5.57 3.88
C GLU A 65 19.81 -4.24 4.44
N ASN A 66 20.85 -3.71 3.79
CA ASN A 66 21.42 -2.41 4.10
C ASN A 66 21.25 -1.47 2.92
N PHE A 67 20.72 -0.29 3.18
CA PHE A 67 20.63 0.82 2.24
C PHE A 67 20.83 2.13 2.97
N ASP A 68 21.30 3.13 2.22
CA ASP A 68 21.53 4.45 2.79
C ASP A 68 20.19 5.19 3.01
N VAL A 69 20.08 5.91 4.10
CA VAL A 69 18.89 6.69 4.46
C VAL A 69 19.28 8.14 4.66
N VAL A 70 18.74 9.03 3.82
CA VAL A 70 19.14 10.44 3.80
C VAL A 70 17.93 11.35 3.91
N GLY A 71 17.85 12.08 5.01
CA GLY A 71 16.84 13.09 5.25
C GLY A 71 17.20 14.43 4.60
N ILE A 72 16.26 15.02 3.91
CA ILE A 72 16.40 16.37 3.37
C ILE A 72 15.56 17.30 4.22
N VAL A 73 16.23 18.20 4.96
CA VAL A 73 15.60 19.12 5.91
C VAL A 73 14.40 19.83 5.28
N HIS A 74 13.26 19.75 5.94
CA HIS A 74 12.02 20.37 5.52
C HIS A 74 11.36 21.15 6.65
N LYS A 75 11.40 22.48 6.55
CA LYS A 75 10.96 23.39 7.62
C LYS A 75 9.46 23.44 7.86
N THR A 76 8.65 22.89 6.95
CA THR A 76 7.19 22.98 7.03
C THR A 76 6.63 21.83 7.86
N LYS A 77 6.11 22.15 9.04
CA LYS A 77 5.34 21.20 9.86
C LYS A 77 3.96 20.98 9.23
N PHE A 78 3.53 19.73 9.23
CA PHE A 78 2.15 19.39 8.89
C PHE A 78 1.33 19.21 10.14
N GLU A 79 0.41 20.10 10.39
CA GLU A 79 -0.63 19.91 11.37
C GLU A 79 -1.96 20.35 10.79
N GLY A 80 -2.90 19.41 10.74
CA GLY A 80 -4.31 19.62 10.68
C GLY A 80 -5.07 19.47 9.34
N SER A 81 -6.42 19.39 9.38
CA SER A 81 -7.35 18.84 8.38
C SER A 81 -8.21 19.80 7.54
N ASN A 82 -7.99 21.11 7.49
CA ASN A 82 -8.83 22.09 6.78
C ASN A 82 -8.38 22.35 5.32
N THR A 83 -9.25 22.97 4.50
CA THR A 83 -8.97 23.27 3.07
C THR A 83 -7.67 24.04 2.86
N PHE A 84 -7.36 25.02 3.71
CA PHE A 84 -6.07 25.70 3.73
C PHE A 84 -4.89 24.76 3.88
N LYS A 85 -5.06 23.65 4.58
CA LYS A 85 -4.03 22.63 4.79
C LYS A 85 -3.75 21.82 3.54
N LYS A 86 -4.74 21.56 2.69
CA LYS A 86 -4.52 20.88 1.39
C LYS A 86 -3.68 21.75 0.46
N VAL A 87 -3.92 23.05 0.43
CA VAL A 87 -3.14 24.01 -0.37
C VAL A 87 -1.72 24.14 0.17
N ARG A 88 -1.56 24.28 1.49
CA ARG A 88 -0.23 24.33 2.14
C ARG A 88 0.54 23.01 1.89
N TYR A 89 -0.13 21.87 1.97
CA TYR A 89 0.48 20.58 1.62
C TYR A 89 0.99 20.59 0.19
N LEU A 90 0.18 21.01 -0.76
CA LEU A 90 0.57 21.04 -2.17
C LEU A 90 1.79 21.94 -2.39
N ILE A 91 1.77 23.16 -1.85
CA ILE A 91 2.90 24.11 -1.96
C ILE A 91 4.15 23.52 -1.32
N SER A 92 4.03 22.99 -0.12
CA SER A 92 5.12 22.37 0.61
C SER A 92 5.71 21.17 -0.15
N HIS A 93 4.87 20.33 -0.74
CA HIS A 93 5.31 19.20 -1.57
C HIS A 93 6.08 19.67 -2.81
N ILE A 94 5.58 20.70 -3.50
CA ILE A 94 6.26 21.29 -4.67
C ILE A 94 7.63 21.84 -4.28
N LEU A 95 7.69 22.68 -3.24
CA LEU A 95 8.93 23.32 -2.80
C LEU A 95 9.97 22.30 -2.35
N TRP A 96 9.56 21.34 -1.52
CA TRP A 96 10.47 20.27 -1.10
C TRP A 96 10.97 19.45 -2.29
N SER A 97 10.07 19.03 -3.18
CA SER A 97 10.45 18.24 -4.36
C SER A 97 11.46 18.95 -5.25
N TYR A 98 11.30 20.27 -5.44
CA TYR A 98 12.26 21.08 -6.18
C TYR A 98 13.62 21.15 -5.47
N GLN A 99 13.63 21.43 -4.17
CA GLN A 99 14.85 21.50 -3.34
C GLN A 99 15.57 20.15 -3.27
N ALA A 100 14.81 19.06 -3.05
CA ALA A 100 15.35 17.72 -2.98
C ALA A 100 16.02 17.30 -4.31
N VAL A 101 15.34 17.52 -5.43
CA VAL A 101 15.91 17.24 -6.75
C VAL A 101 17.17 18.07 -6.99
N LYS A 102 17.17 19.38 -6.67
CA LYS A 102 18.35 20.25 -6.82
C LYS A 102 19.53 19.73 -5.99
N LYS A 103 19.29 19.40 -4.72
CA LYS A 103 20.31 18.89 -3.79
C LYS A 103 20.88 17.56 -4.27
N VAL A 104 20.02 16.57 -4.52
CA VAL A 104 20.48 15.23 -4.85
C VAL A 104 21.21 15.19 -6.19
N THR A 105 20.79 15.97 -7.19
CA THR A 105 21.49 16.02 -8.49
C THR A 105 22.75 16.87 -8.49
N GLY A 106 23.01 17.68 -7.47
CA GLY A 106 24.19 18.52 -7.36
C GLY A 106 25.24 18.02 -6.39
N GLU A 107 24.86 17.23 -5.40
CA GLU A 107 25.75 16.83 -4.28
C GLU A 107 26.07 15.31 -4.28
N PHE A 108 25.33 14.49 -5.04
CA PHE A 108 25.48 13.04 -5.04
C PHE A 108 25.89 12.52 -6.40
N GLU A 109 26.46 11.31 -6.43
CA GLU A 109 26.82 10.62 -7.67
C GLU A 109 25.59 10.33 -8.56
N ASN A 110 25.79 10.16 -9.85
CA ASN A 110 24.70 9.86 -10.77
C ASN A 110 24.23 8.40 -10.61
N PRO A 111 22.94 8.16 -10.25
CA PRO A 111 22.42 6.81 -10.18
C PRO A 111 22.11 6.23 -11.56
N LEU A 112 21.85 4.92 -11.62
CA LEU A 112 21.24 4.30 -12.81
C LEU A 112 19.90 4.96 -13.12
N THR A 113 19.08 5.13 -12.09
CA THR A 113 17.78 5.79 -12.19
C THR A 113 17.32 6.32 -10.83
N PHE A 114 16.46 7.32 -10.89
CA PHE A 114 15.64 7.72 -9.75
C PHE A 114 14.33 6.95 -9.75
N PHE A 115 13.93 6.46 -8.61
CA PHE A 115 12.62 5.85 -8.39
C PHE A 115 11.78 6.73 -7.45
N THR A 116 10.54 7.02 -7.79
CA THR A 116 9.72 7.93 -6.99
C THR A 116 8.23 7.62 -7.06
N ARG A 117 7.53 7.93 -5.95
CA ARG A 117 6.06 7.97 -5.87
C ARG A 117 5.53 9.41 -5.80
N SER A 118 6.42 10.39 -5.88
CA SER A 118 6.08 11.81 -5.90
C SER A 118 5.98 12.31 -7.34
N ASP A 119 4.80 12.79 -7.71
CA ASP A 119 4.51 13.38 -9.01
C ASP A 119 5.35 14.63 -9.30
N TRP A 120 5.66 15.43 -8.27
CA TRP A 120 6.51 16.61 -8.42
C TRP A 120 8.00 16.27 -8.56
N VAL A 121 8.49 15.28 -7.83
CA VAL A 121 9.86 14.77 -8.02
C VAL A 121 10.02 14.24 -9.45
N PHE A 122 9.06 13.43 -9.93
CA PHE A 122 9.02 12.93 -11.29
C PHE A 122 9.08 14.06 -12.32
N TYR A 123 8.26 15.10 -12.15
CA TYR A 123 8.23 16.24 -13.04
C TYR A 123 9.56 17.00 -13.08
N PHE A 124 10.17 17.29 -11.92
CA PHE A 124 11.40 18.06 -11.87
C PHE A 124 12.61 17.29 -12.40
N LEU A 125 12.70 15.98 -12.17
CA LEU A 125 13.76 15.13 -12.74
C LEU A 125 13.58 15.00 -14.26
N SER A 126 12.37 14.69 -14.71
CA SER A 126 12.08 14.56 -16.14
C SER A 126 12.37 15.86 -16.92
N LYS A 127 12.03 17.02 -16.35
CA LYS A 127 12.34 18.34 -16.96
C LYS A 127 13.85 18.55 -17.18
N ARG A 128 14.69 17.93 -16.33
CA ARG A 128 16.16 17.97 -16.43
C ARG A 128 16.74 16.85 -17.30
N ASN A 129 15.89 16.02 -17.94
CA ASN A 129 16.26 14.83 -18.71
C ASN A 129 17.09 13.81 -17.90
N ILE A 130 16.81 13.70 -16.60
CA ILE A 130 17.44 12.72 -15.69
C ILE A 130 16.61 11.43 -15.70
N PRO A 131 17.25 10.23 -15.74
CA PRO A 131 16.53 8.96 -15.70
C PRO A 131 15.66 8.84 -14.45
N VAL A 132 14.35 8.66 -14.66
CA VAL A 132 13.40 8.58 -13.55
C VAL A 132 12.23 7.65 -13.85
N VAL A 133 11.87 6.85 -12.86
CA VAL A 133 10.69 5.97 -12.85
C VAL A 133 9.69 6.48 -11.82
N TYR A 134 8.49 6.74 -12.27
CA TYR A 134 7.39 7.17 -11.41
C TYR A 134 6.39 6.04 -11.17
N GLU A 135 6.18 5.68 -9.92
CA GLU A 135 5.17 4.70 -9.53
C GLU A 135 3.84 5.41 -9.20
N CYS A 136 2.87 5.27 -10.09
CA CYS A 136 1.58 5.95 -10.02
C CYS A 136 0.57 5.14 -9.20
N HIS A 137 0.20 5.66 -8.01
CA HIS A 137 -0.79 5.04 -7.11
C HIS A 137 -2.15 5.72 -7.12
N LYS A 138 -2.24 6.94 -7.63
CA LYS A 138 -3.46 7.74 -7.62
C LYS A 138 -3.44 8.76 -8.74
N LEU A 139 -4.58 8.96 -9.40
CA LEU A 139 -4.76 10.02 -10.38
C LEU A 139 -5.54 11.19 -9.78
N THR A 140 -5.07 12.39 -10.12
CA THR A 140 -5.78 13.66 -9.99
C THR A 140 -5.59 14.44 -11.28
N LYS A 141 -6.40 15.48 -11.54
CA LYS A 141 -6.24 16.32 -12.74
C LYS A 141 -4.81 16.87 -12.87
N ILE A 142 -4.21 17.30 -11.76
CA ILE A 142 -2.82 17.81 -11.73
C ILE A 142 -1.83 16.70 -12.05
N ARG A 143 -1.92 15.54 -11.39
CA ARG A 143 -1.04 14.38 -11.64
C ARG A 143 -1.10 13.91 -13.08
N LYS A 144 -2.29 13.80 -13.64
CA LYS A 144 -2.49 13.44 -15.05
C LYS A 144 -1.78 14.42 -15.99
N LYS A 145 -1.83 15.74 -15.70
CA LYS A 145 -1.08 16.75 -16.46
C LYS A 145 0.42 16.59 -16.31
N LEU A 146 0.93 16.41 -15.10
CA LEU A 146 2.37 16.20 -14.84
C LEU A 146 2.88 14.93 -15.54
N ILE A 147 2.15 13.82 -15.45
CA ILE A 147 2.46 12.58 -16.15
C ILE A 147 2.59 12.82 -17.66
N LYS A 148 1.59 13.46 -18.28
CA LYS A 148 1.57 13.74 -19.73
C LYS A 148 2.70 14.68 -20.19
N LEU A 149 3.15 15.58 -19.33
CA LEU A 149 4.31 16.44 -19.62
C LEU A 149 5.62 15.67 -19.48
N SER A 150 5.75 14.88 -18.43
CA SER A 150 7.00 14.19 -18.08
C SER A 150 7.31 13.00 -19.00
N ILE A 151 6.31 12.20 -19.39
CA ILE A 151 6.52 11.00 -20.22
C ILE A 151 7.07 11.31 -21.62
N LYS A 152 6.91 12.55 -22.08
CA LYS A 152 7.49 13.02 -23.36
C LYS A 152 9.02 13.09 -23.32
N LYS A 153 9.62 13.09 -22.13
CA LYS A 153 11.07 13.15 -21.95
C LYS A 153 11.68 11.75 -22.12
N SER A 154 12.87 11.69 -22.72
CA SER A 154 13.49 10.43 -23.17
C SER A 154 13.67 9.41 -22.07
N PHE A 155 14.14 9.84 -20.90
CA PHE A 155 14.53 8.96 -19.79
C PHE A 155 13.45 8.82 -18.71
N SER A 156 12.19 9.15 -19.02
CA SER A 156 11.07 9.06 -18.10
C SER A 156 10.26 7.81 -18.35
N LYS A 157 10.06 6.99 -17.31
CA LYS A 157 9.25 5.76 -17.32
C LYS A 157 8.17 5.84 -16.24
N ILE A 158 7.07 5.12 -16.41
CA ILE A 158 5.96 5.10 -15.46
C ILE A 158 5.53 3.67 -15.19
N ILE A 159 5.31 3.37 -13.91
CA ILE A 159 4.70 2.14 -13.44
C ILE A 159 3.31 2.48 -12.91
N PHE A 160 2.28 1.84 -13.43
CA PHE A 160 0.91 1.93 -12.93
C PHE A 160 0.59 0.73 -12.06
N MET A 161 -0.10 0.96 -10.94
CA MET A 161 -0.45 -0.11 -10.01
C MET A 161 -1.57 -1.02 -10.52
N ASN A 162 -2.32 -0.60 -11.54
CA ASN A 162 -3.33 -1.40 -12.23
C ASN A 162 -3.67 -0.81 -13.61
N GLU A 163 -4.37 -1.60 -14.42
CA GLU A 163 -4.78 -1.20 -15.77
C GLU A 163 -5.73 0.00 -15.78
N ALA A 164 -6.61 0.15 -14.78
CA ALA A 164 -7.52 1.28 -14.70
C ALA A 164 -6.77 2.62 -14.57
N LEU A 165 -5.72 2.67 -13.75
CA LEU A 165 -4.85 3.86 -13.64
C LEU A 165 -4.15 4.19 -14.96
N LYS A 166 -3.66 3.18 -15.67
CA LYS A 166 -3.05 3.35 -16.99
C LYS A 166 -4.05 3.87 -18.00
N HIS A 167 -5.20 3.21 -18.11
CA HIS A 167 -6.30 3.59 -19.00
C HIS A 167 -6.76 5.03 -18.75
N ASP A 168 -7.05 5.38 -17.49
CA ASP A 168 -7.58 6.69 -17.15
C ASP A 168 -6.56 7.82 -17.30
N THR A 169 -5.26 7.50 -17.32
CA THR A 169 -4.23 8.48 -17.66
C THR A 169 -4.35 8.92 -19.10
N ASN A 170 -4.86 8.06 -19.98
CA ASN A 170 -5.06 8.31 -21.41
C ASN A 170 -3.78 8.82 -22.08
N LEU A 171 -2.73 7.99 -22.05
CA LEU A 171 -1.48 8.24 -22.74
C LEU A 171 -1.57 7.78 -24.20
N ALA A 172 -0.86 8.49 -25.08
CA ALA A 172 -0.78 8.08 -26.48
C ALA A 172 -0.05 6.72 -26.62
N PRO A 173 -0.46 5.85 -27.56
CA PRO A 173 0.13 4.51 -27.75
C PRO A 173 1.65 4.50 -27.92
N LYS A 174 2.22 5.55 -28.48
CA LYS A 174 3.68 5.72 -28.67
C LYS A 174 4.51 5.75 -27.37
N PHE A 175 3.87 5.79 -26.20
CA PHE A 175 4.52 5.71 -24.89
C PHE A 175 4.37 4.35 -24.23
N SER A 176 3.92 3.32 -24.96
CA SER A 176 3.71 1.97 -24.42
C SER A 176 4.99 1.36 -23.86
N ASP A 177 6.13 1.56 -24.53
CA ASP A 177 7.47 1.14 -24.12
C ASP A 177 7.99 1.81 -22.84
N LYS A 178 7.43 2.97 -22.50
CA LYS A 178 7.74 3.74 -21.28
C LYS A 178 6.79 3.48 -20.13
N THR A 179 5.85 2.54 -20.28
CA THR A 179 4.85 2.25 -19.26
C THR A 179 4.81 0.78 -18.91
N LEU A 180 4.75 0.49 -17.62
CA LEU A 180 4.54 -0.86 -17.08
C LEU A 180 3.29 -0.84 -16.21
N VAL A 181 2.50 -1.90 -16.24
CA VAL A 181 1.50 -2.17 -15.21
C VAL A 181 2.06 -3.23 -14.29
N GLN A 182 2.29 -2.86 -13.04
CA GLN A 182 2.88 -3.72 -12.04
C GLN A 182 2.10 -3.56 -10.73
N THR A 183 1.40 -4.59 -10.36
CA THR A 183 0.58 -4.62 -9.14
C THR A 183 1.45 -4.61 -7.87
N ALA A 184 0.83 -4.48 -6.71
CA ALA A 184 1.50 -4.76 -5.45
C ALA A 184 1.86 -6.26 -5.35
N GLY A 185 2.71 -6.60 -4.41
CA GLY A 185 3.07 -7.97 -4.08
C GLY A 185 3.04 -8.17 -2.57
N TYR A 186 2.92 -9.41 -2.11
CA TYR A 186 3.12 -9.73 -0.70
C TYR A 186 4.60 -9.91 -0.38
N ASP A 187 4.95 -9.70 0.88
CA ASP A 187 6.31 -9.88 1.39
C ASP A 187 6.46 -11.33 1.87
N GLU A 188 7.15 -12.14 1.09
CA GLU A 188 7.33 -13.56 1.34
C GLU A 188 8.11 -13.91 2.62
N ASP A 189 8.75 -12.92 3.24
CA ASP A 189 9.40 -13.12 4.56
C ASP A 189 8.39 -13.27 5.69
N PHE A 190 7.16 -12.83 5.49
CA PHE A 190 6.14 -12.79 6.54
C PHE A 190 4.93 -13.66 6.22
N PHE A 191 4.39 -13.55 5.00
CA PHE A 191 3.10 -14.14 4.67
C PHE A 191 3.24 -15.53 4.06
N TYR A 192 2.54 -16.48 4.65
CA TYR A 192 2.52 -17.88 4.26
C TYR A 192 1.15 -18.50 4.56
N SER A 193 0.81 -19.56 3.86
CA SER A 193 -0.40 -20.35 4.15
C SER A 193 -0.12 -21.37 5.24
N SER A 194 -1.07 -21.52 6.17
CA SER A 194 -1.09 -22.59 7.17
C SER A 194 -2.12 -23.64 6.80
N ASN A 195 -1.79 -24.91 7.04
CA ASN A 195 -2.72 -26.02 6.88
C ASN A 195 -3.72 -26.13 8.05
N THR A 196 -3.47 -25.40 9.15
CA THR A 196 -4.31 -25.41 10.34
C THR A 196 -5.04 -24.07 10.50
N LYS A 197 -6.17 -23.92 9.80
CA LYS A 197 -7.03 -22.76 9.95
C LYS A 197 -7.99 -22.92 11.12
N ILE A 198 -8.24 -21.87 11.87
CA ILE A 198 -9.32 -21.84 12.85
C ILE A 198 -10.63 -21.63 12.08
N SER A 199 -11.48 -22.66 12.13
CA SER A 199 -12.76 -22.65 11.40
C SER A 199 -13.63 -21.47 11.81
N LYS A 200 -14.23 -20.80 10.83
CA LYS A 200 -15.10 -19.63 11.01
C LYS A 200 -14.44 -18.41 11.69
N GLN A 201 -13.11 -18.39 11.75
CA GLN A 201 -12.40 -17.20 12.16
C GLN A 201 -12.29 -16.21 10.99
N VAL A 202 -12.91 -15.05 11.17
CA VAL A 202 -12.91 -13.94 10.24
C VAL A 202 -11.95 -12.86 10.74
N ILE A 203 -11.14 -12.29 9.86
CA ILE A 203 -10.19 -11.25 10.22
C ILE A 203 -10.33 -10.00 9.36
N TYR A 204 -10.24 -8.86 10.01
CA TYR A 204 -10.02 -7.56 9.38
C TYR A 204 -8.72 -6.96 9.89
N SER A 205 -7.82 -6.57 9.01
CA SER A 205 -6.57 -5.88 9.38
C SER A 205 -6.46 -4.53 8.71
N GLY A 206 -5.94 -3.54 9.41
CA GLY A 206 -5.58 -2.22 8.87
C GLY A 206 -6.26 -1.05 9.56
N SER A 207 -5.88 0.15 9.14
CA SER A 207 -6.39 1.40 9.72
C SER A 207 -7.92 1.43 9.76
N LEU A 208 -8.48 1.84 10.88
CA LEU A 208 -9.94 1.96 11.09
C LEU A 208 -10.51 3.20 10.40
N GLU A 209 -9.66 4.18 10.15
CA GLU A 209 -10.01 5.42 9.47
C GLU A 209 -9.06 5.69 8.30
N ARG A 210 -9.55 6.45 7.33
CA ARG A 210 -8.75 6.96 6.23
C ARG A 210 -9.07 8.42 5.99
N LEU A 211 -8.09 9.30 6.15
CA LEU A 211 -8.26 10.76 5.98
C LEU A 211 -9.41 11.35 6.81
N GLY A 212 -9.63 10.80 8.03
CA GLY A 212 -10.71 11.20 8.93
C GLY A 212 -12.08 10.59 8.62
N ALA A 213 -12.19 9.69 7.64
CA ALA A 213 -13.42 8.95 7.35
C ALA A 213 -13.32 7.50 7.84
N SER A 214 -14.39 6.99 8.45
CA SER A 214 -14.50 5.58 8.83
C SER A 214 -14.39 4.67 7.60
N ARG A 215 -13.78 3.50 7.78
CA ARG A 215 -13.71 2.45 6.76
C ARG A 215 -14.85 1.43 6.88
N ASN A 216 -16.04 1.89 7.23
CA ASN A 216 -17.22 1.02 7.38
C ASN A 216 -17.05 -0.08 8.43
N LEU A 217 -16.18 0.12 9.42
CA LEU A 217 -15.94 -0.90 10.45
C LEU A 217 -17.16 -1.12 11.33
N ASP A 218 -17.89 -0.05 11.67
CA ASP A 218 -19.14 -0.17 12.45
C ASP A 218 -20.14 -1.08 11.72
N PHE A 219 -20.34 -0.88 10.43
CA PHE A 219 -21.19 -1.72 9.59
C PHE A 219 -20.79 -3.21 9.65
N ILE A 220 -19.48 -3.48 9.55
CA ILE A 220 -18.94 -4.85 9.63
C ILE A 220 -19.19 -5.46 11.00
N ILE A 221 -18.91 -4.72 12.09
CA ILE A 221 -19.09 -5.20 13.46
C ILE A 221 -20.58 -5.42 13.77
N ASP A 222 -21.43 -4.46 13.41
CA ASP A 222 -22.88 -4.55 13.60
C ASP A 222 -23.48 -5.80 12.93
N SER A 223 -22.94 -6.20 11.77
CA SER A 223 -23.37 -7.42 11.08
C SER A 223 -23.11 -8.70 11.89
N PHE A 224 -22.12 -8.72 12.77
CA PHE A 224 -21.83 -9.88 13.64
C PHE A 224 -22.81 -10.03 14.81
N ALA A 225 -23.76 -9.11 14.99
CA ALA A 225 -24.90 -9.29 15.89
C ALA A 225 -25.97 -10.23 15.32
N ASP A 226 -25.96 -10.53 14.01
CA ASP A 226 -26.90 -11.43 13.37
C ASP A 226 -26.69 -12.88 13.82
N LYS A 227 -27.79 -13.57 14.16
CA LYS A 227 -27.77 -14.97 14.65
C LYS A 227 -27.09 -15.94 13.69
N ARG A 228 -27.13 -15.68 12.37
CA ARG A 228 -26.47 -16.49 11.35
C ARG A 228 -24.95 -16.48 11.46
N LEU A 229 -24.38 -15.42 12.05
CA LEU A 229 -22.94 -15.30 12.29
C LEU A 229 -22.54 -15.63 13.74
N SER A 230 -23.45 -16.11 14.58
CA SER A 230 -23.18 -16.43 16.00
C SER A 230 -22.06 -17.46 16.23
N SER A 231 -21.85 -18.36 15.26
CA SER A 231 -20.76 -19.35 15.27
C SER A 231 -19.45 -18.84 14.65
N PHE A 232 -19.44 -17.65 14.07
CA PHE A 232 -18.24 -17.02 13.53
C PHE A 232 -17.62 -16.10 14.57
N THR A 233 -16.29 -15.99 14.56
CA THR A 233 -15.55 -15.04 15.38
C THR A 233 -14.90 -13.99 14.48
N LEU A 234 -15.06 -12.70 14.83
CA LEU A 234 -14.40 -11.59 14.13
C LEU A 234 -13.21 -11.09 14.95
N LYS A 235 -12.02 -11.10 14.36
CA LYS A 235 -10.82 -10.43 14.87
C LYS A 235 -10.55 -9.17 14.06
N VAL A 236 -10.43 -8.03 14.72
CA VAL A 236 -10.06 -6.74 14.10
C VAL A 236 -8.70 -6.32 14.64
N TYR A 237 -7.78 -5.99 13.74
CA TYR A 237 -6.47 -5.45 14.07
C TYR A 237 -6.24 -4.12 13.35
N GLY A 238 -5.92 -3.06 14.11
CA GLY A 238 -5.49 -1.81 13.53
C GLY A 238 -6.27 -0.58 13.97
N GLY A 239 -5.99 -0.06 15.08
CA GLY A 239 -6.47 1.21 15.61
C GLY A 239 -5.50 1.71 16.67
N THR A 240 -5.68 2.94 17.09
CA THR A 240 -5.04 3.44 18.30
C THR A 240 -5.74 2.87 19.53
N LYS A 241 -5.04 2.82 20.66
CA LYS A 241 -5.64 2.39 21.94
C LYS A 241 -6.96 3.11 22.22
N LYS A 242 -7.00 4.43 22.04
CA LYS A 242 -8.21 5.24 22.25
C LYS A 242 -9.38 4.79 21.36
N GLN A 243 -9.12 4.50 20.08
CA GLN A 243 -10.16 4.02 19.15
C GLN A 243 -10.67 2.64 19.54
N ILE A 244 -9.77 1.74 19.91
CA ILE A 244 -10.12 0.38 20.35
C ILE A 244 -10.91 0.40 21.65
N ASP A 245 -10.52 1.21 22.63
CA ASP A 245 -11.27 1.37 23.90
C ASP A 245 -12.70 1.87 23.66
N GLN A 246 -12.88 2.83 22.74
CA GLN A 246 -14.20 3.33 22.35
C GLN A 246 -15.06 2.24 21.69
N LEU A 247 -14.49 1.47 20.76
CA LEU A 247 -15.19 0.38 20.10
C LEU A 247 -15.52 -0.75 21.07
N ASN A 248 -14.61 -1.15 21.96
CA ASN A 248 -14.86 -2.15 22.99
C ASN A 248 -16.00 -1.73 23.92
N LYS A 249 -16.09 -0.46 24.29
CA LYS A 249 -17.20 0.06 25.07
C LYS A 249 -18.54 -0.02 24.33
N LYS A 250 -18.52 0.35 23.02
CA LYS A 250 -19.72 0.33 22.16
C LYS A 250 -20.24 -1.10 21.94
N TYR A 251 -19.33 -2.05 21.69
CA TYR A 251 -19.66 -3.41 21.27
C TYR A 251 -19.48 -4.49 22.37
N LYS A 252 -19.40 -4.08 23.65
CA LYS A 252 -19.22 -4.99 24.79
C LYS A 252 -20.23 -6.14 24.88
N HIS A 253 -21.39 -5.96 24.26
CA HIS A 253 -22.49 -6.94 24.25
C HIS A 253 -22.25 -8.07 23.25
N LEU A 254 -21.41 -7.91 22.24
CA LEU A 254 -21.05 -8.93 21.26
C LEU A 254 -19.90 -9.78 21.80
N LYS A 255 -20.14 -11.08 21.96
CA LYS A 255 -19.15 -12.03 22.52
C LYS A 255 -18.26 -12.68 21.46
N ASN A 256 -18.65 -12.59 20.21
CA ASN A 256 -17.97 -13.19 19.06
C ASN A 256 -17.06 -12.22 18.31
N ILE A 257 -16.67 -11.10 18.90
CA ILE A 257 -15.72 -10.15 18.32
C ILE A 257 -14.55 -9.87 19.26
N SER A 258 -13.39 -9.62 18.66
CA SER A 258 -12.15 -9.18 19.33
C SER A 258 -11.58 -7.98 18.61
N LEU A 259 -11.48 -6.85 19.30
CA LEU A 259 -11.00 -5.58 18.75
C LEU A 259 -9.62 -5.28 19.35
N ASN A 260 -8.63 -5.17 18.48
CA ASN A 260 -7.22 -5.11 18.88
C ASN A 260 -6.52 -3.89 18.25
N GLU A 261 -5.55 -3.37 18.96
CA GLU A 261 -4.64 -2.34 18.45
C GLU A 261 -3.83 -2.85 17.25
N HIS A 262 -3.08 -1.96 16.65
CA HIS A 262 -2.11 -2.31 15.61
C HIS A 262 -1.02 -3.23 16.20
N ILE A 263 -0.77 -4.35 15.54
CA ILE A 263 0.29 -5.31 15.92
C ILE A 263 1.41 -5.31 14.89
N SER A 264 2.54 -5.94 15.23
CA SER A 264 3.68 -6.09 14.35
C SER A 264 3.31 -6.90 13.09
N LYS A 265 4.06 -6.72 12.01
CA LYS A 265 3.80 -7.43 10.75
C LYS A 265 3.93 -8.94 10.91
N LYS A 266 4.93 -9.38 11.69
CA LYS A 266 5.14 -10.78 12.03
C LYS A 266 3.93 -11.36 12.77
N ASN A 267 3.43 -10.68 13.78
CA ASN A 267 2.27 -11.13 14.55
C ASN A 267 0.99 -11.11 13.69
N LEU A 268 0.84 -10.10 12.83
CA LEU A 268 -0.27 -10.06 11.89
C LEU A 268 -0.24 -11.24 10.92
N ALA A 269 0.93 -11.60 10.42
CA ALA A 269 1.08 -12.75 9.52
C ALA A 269 0.65 -14.07 10.19
N LEU A 270 0.97 -14.26 11.48
CA LEU A 270 0.52 -15.41 12.27
C LEU A 270 -1.01 -15.43 12.43
N GLU A 271 -1.62 -14.27 12.71
CA GLU A 271 -3.08 -14.15 12.84
C GLU A 271 -3.79 -14.40 11.50
N LEU A 272 -3.22 -13.92 10.40
CA LEU A 272 -3.73 -14.20 9.06
C LEU A 272 -3.59 -15.69 8.73
N ALA A 273 -2.42 -16.30 8.97
CA ALA A 273 -2.18 -17.71 8.71
C ALA A 273 -3.18 -18.62 9.45
N ASN A 274 -3.63 -18.23 10.64
CA ASN A 274 -4.61 -18.96 11.44
C ASN A 274 -6.07 -18.66 11.08
N SER A 275 -6.35 -17.59 10.35
CA SER A 275 -7.73 -17.19 10.01
C SER A 275 -8.23 -17.88 8.75
N GLU A 276 -9.54 -18.07 8.64
CA GLU A 276 -10.17 -18.69 7.47
C GLU A 276 -10.63 -17.65 6.43
N ILE A 277 -11.18 -16.52 6.88
CA ILE A 277 -11.79 -15.51 6.00
C ILE A 277 -11.18 -14.14 6.29
N GLY A 278 -10.74 -13.43 5.24
CA GLY A 278 -10.25 -12.06 5.31
C GLY A 278 -11.27 -11.05 4.76
N ILE A 279 -11.53 -9.96 5.49
CA ILE A 279 -12.44 -8.91 5.03
C ILE A 279 -11.66 -7.81 4.30
N LEU A 280 -11.94 -7.62 3.04
CA LEU A 280 -11.40 -6.57 2.18
C LEU A 280 -12.45 -5.47 1.95
N ALA A 281 -12.73 -4.69 2.98
CA ALA A 281 -13.63 -3.56 2.90
C ALA A 281 -12.89 -2.29 2.48
N SER A 282 -13.49 -1.50 1.61
CA SER A 282 -12.99 -0.21 1.14
C SER A 282 -14.04 0.87 1.28
N SER A 283 -13.60 2.12 1.48
CA SER A 283 -14.49 3.29 1.54
C SER A 283 -15.13 3.55 0.18
N ASN A 284 -16.35 4.12 0.20
CA ASN A 284 -17.13 4.43 -0.99
C ASN A 284 -16.68 5.76 -1.64
N ASP A 285 -15.44 5.77 -2.15
CA ASP A 285 -14.86 6.90 -2.92
C ASP A 285 -14.33 6.40 -4.27
N ASP A 286 -14.21 7.29 -5.25
CA ASP A 286 -13.80 6.94 -6.61
C ASP A 286 -12.44 6.24 -6.67
N PHE A 287 -11.50 6.65 -5.83
CA PHE A 287 -10.19 5.99 -5.79
C PHE A 287 -10.32 4.53 -5.32
N SER A 288 -11.09 4.29 -4.27
CA SER A 288 -11.33 2.94 -3.73
C SER A 288 -12.12 2.08 -4.70
N LYS A 289 -13.08 2.67 -5.42
CA LYS A 289 -13.90 1.94 -6.40
C LYS A 289 -13.13 1.50 -7.64
N PHE A 290 -12.24 2.35 -8.17
CA PHE A 290 -11.68 2.15 -9.50
C PHE A 290 -10.17 1.95 -9.53
N HIS A 291 -9.43 2.56 -8.61
CA HIS A 291 -7.98 2.68 -8.71
C HIS A 291 -7.18 2.00 -7.60
N THR A 292 -7.85 1.47 -6.58
CA THR A 292 -7.13 0.83 -5.47
C THR A 292 -6.46 -0.47 -5.93
N ASN A 293 -5.26 -0.72 -5.37
CA ASN A 293 -4.58 -2.01 -5.43
C ASN A 293 -4.18 -2.34 -3.99
N PRO A 294 -5.08 -3.00 -3.22
CA PRO A 294 -4.92 -3.12 -1.78
C PRO A 294 -3.90 -4.19 -1.40
N LEU A 295 -2.87 -3.82 -0.63
CA LEU A 295 -1.87 -4.77 -0.10
C LEU A 295 -2.51 -5.95 0.64
N LYS A 296 -3.58 -5.70 1.38
CA LYS A 296 -4.34 -6.74 2.10
C LYS A 296 -4.78 -7.90 1.21
N TYR A 297 -5.12 -7.64 -0.03
CA TYR A 297 -5.49 -8.70 -0.97
C TYR A 297 -4.34 -9.71 -1.12
N TYR A 298 -3.13 -9.22 -1.33
CA TYR A 298 -1.94 -10.06 -1.51
C TYR A 298 -1.57 -10.77 -0.21
N GLU A 299 -1.62 -10.07 0.93
CA GLU A 299 -1.36 -10.60 2.26
C GLU A 299 -2.36 -11.71 2.63
N TYR A 300 -3.65 -11.47 2.43
CA TYR A 300 -4.71 -12.45 2.71
C TYR A 300 -4.60 -13.67 1.80
N SER A 301 -4.41 -13.46 0.50
CA SER A 301 -4.26 -14.54 -0.45
C SER A 301 -3.02 -15.39 -0.18
N ALA A 302 -1.87 -14.76 0.10
CA ALA A 302 -0.63 -15.46 0.47
C ALA A 302 -0.77 -16.25 1.78
N SER A 303 -1.59 -15.75 2.71
CA SER A 303 -1.92 -16.47 3.94
C SER A 303 -3.02 -17.50 3.78
N GLY A 304 -3.51 -17.75 2.56
CA GLY A 304 -4.50 -18.77 2.28
C GLY A 304 -5.89 -18.46 2.81
N LEU A 305 -6.29 -17.18 2.90
CA LEU A 305 -7.63 -16.79 3.31
C LEU A 305 -8.59 -16.75 2.14
N LYS A 306 -9.82 -17.19 2.38
CA LYS A 306 -10.98 -16.82 1.56
C LYS A 306 -11.26 -15.33 1.78
N ILE A 307 -11.64 -14.61 0.74
CA ILE A 307 -11.77 -13.14 0.82
C ILE A 307 -13.23 -12.75 0.66
N VAL A 308 -13.72 -11.92 1.58
CA VAL A 308 -15.00 -11.24 1.47
C VAL A 308 -14.73 -9.77 1.17
N ALA A 309 -15.04 -9.32 -0.05
CA ALA A 309 -14.68 -8.01 -0.56
C ALA A 309 -15.90 -7.15 -0.90
N THR A 310 -15.79 -5.83 -0.69
CA THR A 310 -16.76 -4.88 -1.23
C THR A 310 -16.83 -5.02 -2.74
N ASP A 311 -18.04 -5.07 -3.31
CA ASP A 311 -18.28 -5.22 -4.74
C ASP A 311 -17.95 -3.94 -5.51
N PHE A 312 -16.66 -3.70 -5.70
CA PHE A 312 -16.13 -2.59 -6.46
C PHE A 312 -15.35 -3.08 -7.70
N PRO A 313 -15.37 -2.33 -8.81
CA PRO A 313 -14.62 -2.68 -10.02
C PRO A 313 -13.13 -2.97 -9.75
N ALA A 314 -12.49 -2.21 -8.87
CA ALA A 314 -11.09 -2.44 -8.51
C ALA A 314 -10.87 -3.79 -7.82
N HIS A 315 -11.83 -4.26 -7.00
CA HIS A 315 -11.73 -5.57 -6.35
C HIS A 315 -12.06 -6.72 -7.34
N ARG A 316 -12.97 -6.50 -8.27
CA ARG A 316 -13.28 -7.48 -9.32
C ARG A 316 -12.13 -7.67 -10.32
N ASN A 317 -11.30 -6.66 -10.49
CA ASN A 317 -10.11 -6.68 -11.34
C ASN A 317 -8.84 -7.19 -10.61
N LEU A 318 -8.93 -7.56 -9.34
CA LEU A 318 -7.85 -8.29 -8.67
C LEU A 318 -7.74 -9.67 -9.31
N ASN A 319 -6.51 -10.12 -9.54
CA ASN A 319 -6.24 -11.36 -10.25
C ASN A 319 -7.07 -12.50 -9.69
N GLN A 320 -7.77 -13.10 -10.57
CA GLN A 320 -8.85 -14.05 -10.50
C GLN A 320 -8.61 -15.19 -9.49
N HIS A 321 -8.97 -14.96 -8.24
CA HIS A 321 -9.16 -16.06 -7.32
C HIS A 321 -10.66 -16.32 -7.18
N LYS A 322 -11.08 -17.51 -7.51
CA LYS A 322 -12.44 -18.02 -7.29
C LYS A 322 -12.87 -17.93 -5.81
N ASN A 323 -11.94 -17.58 -4.93
CA ASN A 323 -12.13 -17.50 -3.48
C ASN A 323 -12.57 -16.12 -2.98
N ILE A 324 -13.01 -15.21 -3.84
CA ILE A 324 -13.55 -13.92 -3.45
C ILE A 324 -15.07 -13.95 -3.50
N SER A 325 -15.72 -13.76 -2.35
CA SER A 325 -17.14 -13.48 -2.25
C SER A 325 -17.37 -11.99 -2.14
N TYR A 326 -18.26 -11.44 -2.95
CA TYR A 326 -18.50 -10.01 -3.00
C TYR A 326 -19.75 -9.61 -2.22
N PHE A 327 -19.71 -8.45 -1.56
CA PHE A 327 -20.88 -7.85 -0.91
C PHE A 327 -21.09 -6.40 -1.34
N ARG A 328 -22.34 -5.97 -1.39
CA ARG A 328 -22.68 -4.57 -1.67
C ARG A 328 -22.36 -3.71 -0.47
N ASP A 329 -21.77 -2.53 -0.72
CA ASP A 329 -21.40 -1.58 0.32
C ASP A 329 -22.64 -1.18 1.16
N GLN A 330 -22.51 -1.17 2.49
CA GLN A 330 -23.58 -0.86 3.46
C GLN A 330 -24.82 -1.78 3.39
N ASP A 331 -24.72 -2.97 2.83
CA ASP A 331 -25.80 -3.96 2.76
C ASP A 331 -25.49 -5.15 3.66
N ASN A 332 -26.07 -5.15 4.88
CA ASN A 332 -25.84 -6.20 5.88
C ASN A 332 -26.21 -7.59 5.37
N GLU A 333 -27.33 -7.72 4.66
CA GLU A 333 -27.76 -9.01 4.12
C GLU A 333 -26.77 -9.55 3.11
N SER A 334 -26.31 -8.69 2.19
CA SER A 334 -25.28 -9.03 1.21
C SER A 334 -23.96 -9.42 1.89
N PHE A 335 -23.55 -8.71 2.93
CA PHE A 335 -22.33 -9.00 3.68
C PHE A 335 -22.41 -10.34 4.42
N ILE A 336 -23.50 -10.59 5.16
CA ILE A 336 -23.72 -11.84 5.90
C ILE A 336 -23.73 -13.04 4.93
N ASN A 337 -24.44 -12.91 3.80
CA ASN A 337 -24.47 -13.95 2.78
C ASN A 337 -23.10 -14.20 2.16
N ALA A 338 -22.28 -13.16 1.95
CA ALA A 338 -20.91 -13.29 1.45
C ALA A 338 -20.01 -14.06 2.44
N ILE A 339 -20.12 -13.80 3.75
CA ILE A 339 -19.39 -14.57 4.78
C ILE A 339 -19.81 -16.05 4.77
N ILE A 340 -21.11 -16.33 4.75
CA ILE A 340 -21.64 -17.71 4.76
C ILE A 340 -21.23 -18.45 3.49
N THR A 341 -21.33 -17.81 2.34
CA THR A 341 -20.93 -18.38 1.04
C THR A 341 -19.43 -18.64 1.00
N SER A 342 -18.63 -17.69 1.46
CA SER A 342 -17.18 -17.84 1.54
C SER A 342 -16.80 -19.05 2.41
N ASN A 343 -17.48 -19.23 3.56
CA ASN A 343 -17.20 -20.37 4.46
C ASN A 343 -17.49 -21.74 3.81
N LYS A 344 -18.51 -21.81 2.96
CA LYS A 344 -18.90 -23.06 2.24
C LYS A 344 -17.98 -23.38 1.06
N ASN A 345 -17.21 -22.41 0.57
CA ASN A 345 -16.32 -22.62 -0.55
C ASN A 345 -15.14 -23.52 -0.14
N VAL A 346 -14.96 -24.65 -0.81
CA VAL A 346 -13.92 -25.66 -0.54
C VAL A 346 -12.75 -25.58 -1.51
N GLU A 347 -12.79 -24.63 -2.49
CA GLU A 347 -11.70 -24.53 -3.47
C GLU A 347 -10.39 -24.09 -2.80
N GLU A 348 -9.31 -24.80 -3.10
CA GLU A 348 -7.96 -24.42 -2.64
C GLU A 348 -7.49 -23.14 -3.29
N ILE A 349 -6.83 -22.30 -2.47
CA ILE A 349 -6.23 -21.06 -2.96
C ILE A 349 -4.92 -21.39 -3.67
N GLN A 350 -4.85 -21.18 -4.95
CA GLN A 350 -3.63 -21.36 -5.73
C GLN A 350 -2.71 -20.16 -5.52
N ILE A 351 -1.78 -20.26 -4.55
CA ILE A 351 -0.83 -19.20 -4.20
C ILE A 351 0.19 -18.93 -5.32
N GLY A 352 0.47 -19.90 -6.18
CA GLY A 352 1.52 -19.84 -7.20
C GLY A 352 1.38 -18.72 -8.27
N TYR A 353 0.22 -18.09 -8.36
CA TYR A 353 -0.03 -16.97 -9.29
C TYR A 353 0.00 -15.59 -8.62
N LEU A 354 0.27 -15.55 -7.31
CA LEU A 354 0.31 -14.28 -6.59
C LEU A 354 1.65 -13.58 -6.81
N GLU A 355 1.58 -12.26 -7.07
CA GLU A 355 2.76 -11.42 -7.15
C GLU A 355 3.47 -11.35 -5.79
N THR A 356 4.73 -11.76 -5.72
CA THR A 356 5.60 -11.55 -4.56
C THR A 356 6.32 -10.21 -4.67
N MET A 357 6.87 -9.71 -3.58
CA MET A 357 7.70 -8.50 -3.64
C MET A 357 8.99 -8.73 -4.43
N ASP A 358 9.57 -9.93 -4.39
CA ASP A 358 10.77 -10.25 -5.18
C ASP A 358 10.46 -10.27 -6.68
N SER A 359 9.42 -10.99 -7.10
CA SER A 359 8.95 -11.03 -8.49
C SER A 359 8.64 -9.62 -9.01
N ARG A 360 7.86 -8.86 -8.23
CA ARG A 360 7.52 -7.47 -8.52
C ARG A 360 8.76 -6.60 -8.77
N VAL A 361 9.75 -6.68 -7.89
CA VAL A 361 10.96 -5.87 -8.02
C VAL A 361 11.84 -6.34 -9.18
N LYS A 362 11.91 -7.63 -9.47
CA LYS A 362 12.56 -8.16 -10.69
C LYS A 362 11.92 -7.61 -11.96
N ASN A 363 10.58 -7.59 -12.04
CA ASN A 363 9.86 -7.00 -13.17
C ASN A 363 10.16 -5.50 -13.32
N ILE A 364 10.24 -4.78 -12.20
CA ILE A 364 10.63 -3.36 -12.20
C ILE A 364 12.07 -3.20 -12.70
N ILE A 365 13.00 -4.02 -12.23
CA ILE A 365 14.41 -3.99 -12.67
C ILE A 365 14.49 -4.21 -14.19
N ASN A 366 13.85 -5.25 -14.70
CA ASN A 366 13.82 -5.53 -16.14
C ASN A 366 13.24 -4.36 -16.96
N PHE A 367 12.29 -3.65 -16.40
CA PHE A 367 11.70 -2.48 -17.04
C PHE A 367 12.63 -1.26 -17.04
N ILE A 368 13.44 -1.08 -16.01
CA ILE A 368 14.31 0.11 -15.89
C ILE A 368 15.66 -0.07 -16.58
N THR A 369 16.16 -1.30 -16.70
CA THR A 369 17.40 -1.63 -17.44
C THR A 369 17.14 -1.83 -18.92
#